data_c282c87c9a5a60b25d38bd3eb1aa3fac
#
_entry.id   c282c87c9a5a60b25d38bd3eb1aa3fac
#
_cell.length_a   1.000
_cell.length_b   1.000
_cell.length_c   1.000
_cell.angle_alpha   90.00
_cell.angle_beta   90.00
_cell.angle_gamma   90.00
#
_symmetry.space_group_name_H-M   'P 1'
#
loop_
_entity.id
_entity.type
_entity.pdbx_description
1 polymer ?
#
loop_
_entity_poly.entity_id
_entity_poly.type
_entity_poly.pdbx_seq_one_letter_code
_entity_poly.pdbx_strand_id
1 'polypeptide(L)'
;RTDRQLTEADTIGRLIMVAADITTETKVEFPRMAELYWAKPDEVNPAYFARASMSIPLFFHPFRVNNCSQDRAKWKDVASYDGVPPDTVMFMDGGIMSNFPINLFHQPYHVPASPTFGAKIGTDRAQPAAIDKPSQLLGAVFDAARHTLDFDFISRNPDYKHLVAMIDTGDHNWLNFSMEDADKIDLFARGAAAAAEFLQTFNW
;
A
#
# COMPACT_ATOMS: atom_id res chain seq x y z
N ARG A 1 11.71 -18.81 21.79
CA ARG A 1 11.78 -17.32 21.85
C ARG A 1 13.18 -16.96 22.31
N THR A 2 13.96 -16.34 21.46
CA THR A 2 15.21 -15.68 21.87
C THR A 2 14.83 -14.31 22.40
N ASP A 3 15.12 -14.05 23.69
CA ASP A 3 14.99 -12.74 24.31
C ASP A 3 16.02 -11.79 23.69
N ARG A 4 15.75 -11.35 22.46
CA ARG A 4 16.53 -10.31 21.81
C ARG A 4 16.14 -8.99 22.46
N GLN A 5 17.08 -8.34 23.11
CA GLN A 5 16.90 -6.95 23.53
C GLN A 5 16.71 -6.08 22.27
N LEU A 6 15.60 -5.32 22.22
CA LEU A 6 15.35 -4.34 21.18
C LEU A 6 16.48 -3.31 21.20
N THR A 7 17.07 -3.06 20.05
CA THR A 7 18.03 -1.97 19.87
C THR A 7 17.26 -0.66 19.66
N GLU A 8 17.93 0.48 19.83
CA GLU A 8 17.35 1.78 19.51
C GLU A 8 16.84 1.84 18.06
N ALA A 9 17.54 1.21 17.12
CA ALA A 9 17.14 1.10 15.73
C ALA A 9 15.82 0.30 15.53
N ASP A 10 15.53 -0.66 16.40
CA ASP A 10 14.31 -1.45 16.36
C ASP A 10 13.10 -0.67 16.92
N THR A 11 13.33 0.41 17.67
CA THR A 11 12.27 1.26 18.25
C THR A 11 11.93 2.47 17.39
N ILE A 12 12.74 2.79 16.38
CA ILE A 12 12.45 3.87 15.44
C ILE A 12 11.31 3.44 14.53
N GLY A 13 10.17 4.13 14.65
CA GLY A 13 9.02 3.91 13.79
C GLY A 13 9.36 4.16 12.32
N ARG A 14 9.12 3.17 11.45
CA ARG A 14 9.30 3.31 10.00
C ARG A 14 7.96 3.53 9.34
N LEU A 15 7.80 4.69 8.71
CA LEU A 15 6.66 4.97 7.84
C LEU A 15 7.04 4.55 6.42
N ILE A 16 6.24 3.67 5.81
CA ILE A 16 6.39 3.27 4.42
C ILE A 16 5.10 3.63 3.67
N MET A 17 5.24 4.30 2.54
CA MET A 17 4.13 4.61 1.63
C MET A 17 4.44 4.01 0.26
N VAL A 18 3.48 3.31 -0.32
CA VAL A 18 3.62 2.73 -1.66
C VAL A 18 2.97 3.64 -2.69
N ALA A 19 3.66 3.88 -3.79
CA ALA A 19 3.15 4.58 -4.96
C ALA A 19 3.44 3.76 -6.23
N ALA A 20 2.69 3.99 -7.29
CA ALA A 20 2.95 3.40 -8.59
C ALA A 20 3.60 4.43 -9.52
N ASP A 21 4.87 4.29 -9.84
CA ASP A 21 5.48 5.00 -10.95
C ASP A 21 5.07 4.32 -12.26
N ILE A 22 4.11 4.92 -12.95
CA ILE A 22 3.57 4.38 -14.20
C ILE A 22 4.46 4.69 -15.42
N THR A 23 5.51 5.51 -15.23
CA THR A 23 6.46 5.83 -16.30
C THR A 23 7.48 4.73 -16.49
N THR A 24 7.91 4.13 -15.37
CA THR A 24 8.88 3.02 -15.36
C THR A 24 8.28 1.70 -14.92
N GLU A 25 6.95 1.64 -14.73
CA GLU A 25 6.22 0.46 -14.26
C GLU A 25 6.75 -0.08 -12.92
N THR A 26 7.20 0.83 -12.06
CA THR A 26 7.87 0.50 -10.80
C THR A 26 6.94 0.67 -9.60
N LYS A 27 6.85 -0.37 -8.74
CA LYS A 27 6.30 -0.22 -7.40
C LYS A 27 7.30 0.55 -6.54
N VAL A 28 6.93 1.75 -6.12
CA VAL A 28 7.80 2.63 -5.35
C VAL A 28 7.47 2.58 -3.88
N GLU A 29 8.49 2.44 -3.06
CA GLU A 29 8.41 2.38 -1.61
C GLU A 29 9.11 3.60 -1.00
N PHE A 30 8.34 4.56 -0.55
CA PHE A 30 8.88 5.75 0.11
C PHE A 30 9.04 5.53 1.63
N PRO A 31 10.08 6.11 2.27
CA PRO A 31 11.10 7.00 1.68
C PRO A 31 12.28 6.28 1.00
N ARG A 32 12.40 4.95 1.11
CA ARG A 32 13.57 4.18 0.64
C ARG A 32 14.02 4.50 -0.79
N MET A 33 13.06 4.69 -1.69
CA MET A 33 13.34 4.94 -3.11
C MET A 33 13.32 6.44 -3.48
N ALA A 34 13.21 7.35 -2.50
CA ALA A 34 13.09 8.78 -2.75
C ALA A 34 14.29 9.38 -3.51
N GLU A 35 15.48 8.80 -3.36
CA GLU A 35 16.70 9.22 -4.03
C GLU A 35 16.69 9.09 -5.56
N LEU A 36 15.75 8.31 -6.12
CA LEU A 36 15.54 8.23 -7.57
C LEU A 36 14.83 9.48 -8.11
N TYR A 37 14.02 10.11 -7.28
CA TYR A 37 13.07 11.14 -7.67
C TYR A 37 13.44 12.54 -7.18
N TRP A 38 14.22 12.65 -6.11
CA TRP A 38 14.64 13.93 -5.53
C TRP A 38 16.13 13.96 -5.22
N ALA A 39 16.76 15.07 -5.57
CA ALA A 39 18.20 15.25 -5.32
C ALA A 39 18.56 15.27 -3.83
N LYS A 40 17.62 15.66 -2.96
CA LYS A 40 17.76 15.70 -1.51
C LYS A 40 16.62 14.96 -0.85
N PRO A 41 16.65 13.62 -0.83
CA PRO A 41 15.55 12.80 -0.34
C PRO A 41 15.18 13.06 1.12
N ASP A 42 16.17 13.38 1.97
CA ASP A 42 15.96 13.64 3.40
C ASP A 42 15.27 14.98 3.70
N GLU A 43 15.26 15.91 2.73
CA GLU A 43 14.58 17.21 2.84
C GLU A 43 13.15 17.16 2.26
N VAL A 44 12.73 16.03 1.68
CA VAL A 44 11.41 15.91 1.06
C VAL A 44 10.33 15.87 2.13
N ASN A 45 9.34 16.77 2.00
CA ASN A 45 8.18 16.72 2.87
C ASN A 45 7.40 15.41 2.65
N PRO A 46 7.14 14.60 3.68
CA PRO A 46 6.40 13.33 3.56
C PRO A 46 5.02 13.46 2.92
N ALA A 47 4.42 14.65 2.91
CA ALA A 47 3.18 14.92 2.20
C ALA A 47 3.26 14.65 0.69
N TYR A 48 4.45 14.76 0.08
CA TYR A 48 4.65 14.40 -1.33
C TYR A 48 4.57 12.89 -1.54
N PHE A 49 5.05 12.10 -0.58
CA PHE A 49 4.91 10.63 -0.62
C PHE A 49 3.44 10.22 -0.50
N ALA A 50 2.70 10.84 0.43
CA ALA A 50 1.27 10.64 0.56
C ALA A 50 0.54 11.06 -0.72
N ARG A 51 0.91 12.22 -1.31
CA ARG A 51 0.31 12.71 -2.56
C ARG A 51 0.55 11.77 -3.74
N ALA A 52 1.75 11.18 -3.85
CA ALA A 52 2.04 10.17 -4.86
C ALA A 52 1.19 8.91 -4.64
N SER A 53 1.16 8.41 -3.38
CA SER A 53 0.45 7.20 -2.97
C SER A 53 -1.07 7.26 -3.18
N MET A 54 -1.68 8.43 -3.03
CA MET A 54 -3.14 8.62 -3.12
C MET A 54 -3.64 9.14 -4.48
N SER A 55 -2.82 9.10 -5.52
CA SER A 55 -3.19 9.60 -6.86
C SER A 55 -4.11 8.63 -7.61
N ILE A 56 -5.33 8.41 -7.09
CA ILE A 56 -6.31 7.49 -7.68
C ILE A 56 -6.66 7.94 -9.11
N PRO A 57 -6.51 7.04 -10.12
CA PRO A 57 -6.83 7.36 -11.51
C PRO A 57 -8.26 7.90 -11.66
N LEU A 58 -8.43 8.87 -12.53
CA LEU A 58 -9.70 9.56 -12.84
C LEU A 58 -10.22 10.49 -11.74
N PHE A 59 -9.84 10.30 -10.48
CA PHE A 59 -10.26 11.16 -9.36
C PHE A 59 -9.25 12.26 -9.07
N PHE A 60 -7.96 11.94 -9.18
CA PHE A 60 -6.88 12.90 -8.94
C PHE A 60 -6.00 13.03 -10.17
N HIS A 61 -5.45 14.23 -10.36
CA HIS A 61 -4.36 14.39 -11.32
C HIS A 61 -3.16 13.56 -10.88
N PRO A 62 -2.51 12.84 -11.80
CA PRO A 62 -1.28 12.15 -11.51
C PRO A 62 -0.24 13.08 -10.89
N PHE A 63 0.45 12.61 -9.88
CA PHE A 63 1.52 13.40 -9.26
C PHE A 63 2.77 13.28 -10.11
N ARG A 64 3.32 14.41 -10.56
CA ARG A 64 4.51 14.46 -11.39
C ARG A 64 5.71 14.92 -10.59
N VAL A 65 6.85 14.27 -10.83
CA VAL A 65 8.16 14.68 -10.31
C VAL A 65 9.09 14.86 -11.49
N ASN A 66 9.78 16.01 -11.53
CA ASN A 66 10.72 16.36 -12.59
C ASN A 66 12.14 16.34 -12.03
N ASN A 67 13.13 16.32 -12.93
CA ASN A 67 14.55 16.28 -12.59
C ASN A 67 14.92 15.03 -11.77
N CYS A 68 14.38 13.88 -12.16
CA CYS A 68 14.73 12.62 -11.55
C CYS A 68 16.19 12.26 -11.77
N SER A 69 16.74 11.40 -10.94
CA SER A 69 18.13 10.96 -11.04
C SER A 69 18.44 10.38 -12.43
N GLN A 70 19.51 10.83 -13.05
CA GLN A 70 19.99 10.31 -14.35
C GLN A 70 21.00 9.18 -14.18
N ASP A 71 21.25 8.73 -12.97
CA ASP A 71 22.13 7.62 -12.65
C ASP A 71 21.45 6.27 -12.95
N ARG A 72 21.80 5.66 -14.08
CA ARG A 72 21.25 4.36 -14.50
C ARG A 72 21.61 3.23 -13.53
N ALA A 73 22.79 3.27 -12.93
CA ALA A 73 23.20 2.25 -11.97
C ALA A 73 22.32 2.29 -10.72
N LYS A 74 22.00 3.48 -10.25
CA LYS A 74 21.08 3.70 -9.13
C LYS A 74 19.67 3.19 -9.45
N TRP A 75 19.10 3.47 -10.62
CA TRP A 75 17.81 2.95 -11.04
C TRP A 75 17.77 1.43 -11.09
N LYS A 76 18.85 0.83 -11.61
CA LYS A 76 18.97 -0.64 -11.66
C LYS A 76 19.04 -1.26 -10.27
N ASP A 77 19.81 -0.68 -9.37
CA ASP A 77 20.06 -1.20 -8.03
C ASP A 77 18.83 -1.04 -7.12
N VAL A 78 18.23 0.16 -7.12
CA VAL A 78 17.14 0.52 -6.21
C VAL A 78 15.78 0.08 -6.71
N ALA A 79 15.52 0.18 -8.02
CA ALA A 79 14.22 -0.09 -8.65
C ALA A 79 14.21 -1.32 -9.56
N SER A 80 15.35 -1.99 -9.78
CA SER A 80 15.52 -3.04 -10.79
C SER A 80 15.17 -2.59 -12.21
N TYR A 81 15.24 -1.28 -12.47
CA TYR A 81 14.95 -0.68 -13.76
C TYR A 81 16.23 -0.50 -14.57
N ASP A 82 16.36 -1.23 -15.68
CA ASP A 82 17.58 -1.23 -16.52
C ASP A 82 17.40 -0.39 -17.80
N GLY A 83 16.35 0.42 -17.86
CA GLY A 83 16.07 1.35 -18.95
C GLY A 83 16.90 2.64 -18.90
N VAL A 84 16.56 3.57 -19.79
CA VAL A 84 17.08 4.95 -19.72
C VAL A 84 16.34 5.69 -18.60
N PRO A 85 17.06 6.29 -17.62
CA PRO A 85 16.41 7.05 -16.57
C PRO A 85 15.54 8.17 -17.13
N PRO A 86 14.26 8.27 -16.71
CA PRO A 86 13.39 9.35 -17.14
C PRO A 86 13.76 10.67 -16.42
N ASP A 87 13.63 11.80 -17.11
CA ASP A 87 13.73 13.11 -16.47
C ASP A 87 12.49 13.42 -15.61
N THR A 88 11.33 12.97 -16.09
CA THR A 88 10.05 13.20 -15.45
C THR A 88 9.31 11.87 -15.26
N VAL A 89 8.77 11.66 -14.08
CA VAL A 89 7.93 10.51 -13.77
C VAL A 89 6.53 10.93 -13.38
N MET A 90 5.59 10.00 -13.53
CA MET A 90 4.20 10.19 -13.18
C MET A 90 3.77 9.11 -12.19
N PHE A 91 3.33 9.53 -11.01
CA PHE A 91 2.82 8.64 -9.98
C PHE A 91 1.30 8.52 -10.02
N MET A 92 0.85 7.32 -9.79
CA MET A 92 -0.54 6.96 -9.53
C MET A 92 -0.65 6.26 -8.17
N ASP A 93 -1.89 6.00 -7.74
CA ASP A 93 -2.20 5.34 -6.48
C ASP A 93 -1.42 4.04 -6.32
N GLY A 94 -0.78 3.89 -5.16
CA GLY A 94 0.03 2.71 -4.84
C GLY A 94 -0.75 1.41 -4.79
N GLY A 95 -2.05 1.49 -4.54
CA GLY A 95 -2.95 0.35 -4.56
C GLY A 95 -3.03 -0.38 -5.90
N ILE A 96 -2.62 0.25 -7.01
CA ILE A 96 -2.50 -0.41 -8.31
C ILE A 96 -1.49 -1.56 -8.27
N MET A 97 -0.38 -1.36 -7.55
CA MET A 97 0.73 -2.30 -7.50
C MET A 97 0.82 -3.05 -6.18
N SER A 98 0.29 -2.50 -5.09
CA SER A 98 0.22 -3.15 -3.78
C SER A 98 -0.78 -2.42 -2.90
N ASN A 99 -1.98 -2.97 -2.77
CA ASN A 99 -3.04 -2.37 -1.96
C ASN A 99 -2.91 -2.69 -0.46
N PHE A 100 -2.20 -3.76 -0.14
CA PHE A 100 -1.99 -4.21 1.24
C PHE A 100 -0.52 -4.65 1.43
N PRO A 101 0.41 -3.70 1.61
CA PRO A 101 1.85 -3.94 1.53
C PRO A 101 2.43 -4.58 2.82
N ILE A 102 1.74 -5.51 3.47
CA ILE A 102 2.20 -6.19 4.69
C ILE A 102 3.50 -6.97 4.46
N ASN A 103 3.74 -7.40 3.22
CA ASN A 103 4.96 -8.07 2.81
C ASN A 103 6.23 -7.24 3.01
N LEU A 104 6.12 -5.91 3.07
CA LEU A 104 7.27 -5.02 3.29
C LEU A 104 7.87 -5.14 4.70
N PHE A 105 7.09 -5.68 5.63
CA PHE A 105 7.52 -5.94 7.01
C PHE A 105 7.87 -7.41 7.24
N HIS A 106 7.71 -8.26 6.21
CA HIS A 106 8.05 -9.68 6.31
C HIS A 106 9.56 -9.89 6.34
N GLN A 107 10.01 -10.67 7.32
CA GLN A 107 11.40 -11.11 7.42
C GLN A 107 11.44 -12.61 7.16
N PRO A 108 11.86 -13.05 5.97
CA PRO A 108 12.01 -14.48 5.69
C PRO A 108 13.04 -15.08 6.65
N TYR A 109 12.77 -16.28 7.15
CA TYR A 109 13.65 -17.05 8.05
C TYR A 109 13.81 -16.52 9.47
N HIS A 110 13.05 -15.50 9.88
CA HIS A 110 13.10 -14.96 11.24
C HIS A 110 11.69 -14.83 11.81
N VAL A 111 11.51 -15.28 13.03
CA VAL A 111 10.32 -14.93 13.80
C VAL A 111 10.57 -13.55 14.40
N PRO A 112 9.81 -12.52 14.04
CA PRO A 112 10.03 -11.18 14.56
C PRO A 112 9.76 -11.13 16.07
N ALA A 113 10.43 -10.22 16.78
CA ALA A 113 10.24 -10.04 18.22
C ALA A 113 8.84 -9.47 18.56
N SER A 114 8.24 -8.77 17.61
CA SER A 114 6.90 -8.23 17.72
C SER A 114 6.09 -8.57 16.47
N PRO A 115 4.77 -8.84 16.61
CA PRO A 115 3.93 -9.14 15.46
C PRO A 115 3.75 -7.92 14.54
N THR A 116 3.56 -8.18 13.25
CA THR A 116 3.12 -7.16 12.30
C THR A 116 1.62 -7.31 12.11
N PHE A 117 0.85 -6.33 12.55
CA PHE A 117 -0.60 -6.30 12.34
C PHE A 117 -0.95 -5.62 11.02
N GLY A 118 -2.01 -6.10 10.39
CA GLY A 118 -2.63 -5.47 9.24
C GLY A 118 -4.11 -5.25 9.44
N ALA A 119 -4.61 -4.11 8.96
CA ALA A 119 -6.04 -3.85 8.83
C ALA A 119 -6.36 -3.76 7.35
N LYS A 120 -7.19 -4.68 6.84
CA LYS A 120 -7.61 -4.72 5.45
C LYS A 120 -9.09 -4.35 5.34
N ILE A 121 -9.39 -3.40 4.48
CA ILE A 121 -10.75 -2.89 4.25
C ILE A 121 -11.40 -3.70 3.14
N GLY A 122 -12.68 -4.02 3.32
CA GLY A 122 -13.55 -4.67 2.34
C GLY A 122 -13.68 -6.18 2.54
N THR A 123 -14.69 -6.72 1.91
CA THR A 123 -14.96 -8.16 1.88
C THR A 123 -14.23 -8.80 0.71
N ASP A 124 -13.68 -10.00 0.93
CA ASP A 124 -13.07 -10.74 -0.16
C ASP A 124 -14.13 -11.17 -1.18
N ARG A 125 -14.04 -10.65 -2.41
CA ARG A 125 -14.67 -11.14 -3.66
C ARG A 125 -16.00 -11.90 -3.50
N ALA A 126 -16.93 -11.37 -2.69
CA ALA A 126 -18.18 -12.06 -2.38
C ALA A 126 -19.11 -12.16 -3.59
N GLN A 127 -18.98 -11.25 -4.56
CA GLN A 127 -19.81 -11.21 -5.76
C GLN A 127 -18.97 -10.93 -7.01
N PRO A 128 -19.34 -11.53 -8.17
CA PRO A 128 -18.71 -11.21 -9.44
C PRO A 128 -19.01 -9.75 -9.83
N ALA A 129 -18.04 -9.07 -10.41
CA ALA A 129 -18.23 -7.71 -10.92
C ALA A 129 -19.14 -7.72 -12.15
N ALA A 130 -20.14 -6.82 -12.18
CA ALA A 130 -20.91 -6.56 -13.39
C ALA A 130 -20.08 -5.65 -14.32
N ILE A 131 -19.86 -6.09 -15.58
CA ILE A 131 -19.04 -5.37 -16.57
C ILE A 131 -19.88 -5.11 -17.82
N ASP A 132 -20.79 -4.15 -17.71
CA ASP A 132 -21.70 -3.78 -18.80
C ASP A 132 -21.28 -2.49 -19.52
N LYS A 133 -20.33 -1.72 -18.94
CA LYS A 133 -19.88 -0.41 -19.44
C LYS A 133 -18.36 -0.31 -19.43
N PRO A 134 -17.75 0.50 -20.35
CA PRO A 134 -16.31 0.70 -20.38
C PRO A 134 -15.70 1.21 -19.05
N SER A 135 -16.41 2.05 -18.31
CA SER A 135 -15.97 2.53 -16.99
C SER A 135 -15.94 1.42 -15.95
N GLN A 136 -16.88 0.48 -15.99
CA GLN A 136 -16.89 -0.70 -15.12
C GLN A 136 -15.76 -1.66 -15.50
N LEU A 137 -15.46 -1.81 -16.80
CA LEU A 137 -14.31 -2.60 -17.24
C LEU A 137 -13.00 -2.05 -16.68
N LEU A 138 -12.77 -0.73 -16.79
CA LEU A 138 -11.59 -0.10 -16.20
C LEU A 138 -11.51 -0.31 -14.69
N GLY A 139 -12.63 -0.14 -13.98
CA GLY A 139 -12.71 -0.41 -12.54
C GLY A 139 -12.36 -1.86 -12.21
N ALA A 140 -12.94 -2.82 -12.94
CA ALA A 140 -12.69 -4.24 -12.74
C ALA A 140 -11.22 -4.63 -13.01
N VAL A 141 -10.59 -4.07 -14.05
CA VAL A 141 -9.16 -4.25 -14.33
C VAL A 141 -8.30 -3.72 -13.18
N PHE A 142 -8.64 -2.53 -12.69
CA PHE A 142 -7.95 -1.91 -11.57
C PHE A 142 -8.08 -2.75 -10.29
N ASP A 143 -9.28 -3.21 -9.98
CA ASP A 143 -9.54 -4.06 -8.82
C ASP A 143 -8.83 -5.42 -8.94
N ALA A 144 -8.81 -6.01 -10.13
CA ALA A 144 -8.08 -7.26 -10.39
C ALA A 144 -6.57 -7.09 -10.15
N ALA A 145 -5.97 -5.99 -10.62
CA ALA A 145 -4.55 -5.70 -10.38
C ALA A 145 -4.25 -5.52 -8.89
N ARG A 146 -5.09 -4.77 -8.17
CA ARG A 146 -4.95 -4.54 -6.73
C ARG A 146 -4.99 -5.82 -5.89
N HIS A 147 -5.84 -6.78 -6.28
CA HIS A 147 -6.04 -8.00 -5.50
C HIS A 147 -4.97 -9.05 -5.71
N THR A 148 -4.35 -9.10 -6.89
CA THR A 148 -3.50 -10.25 -7.27
C THR A 148 -2.26 -10.37 -6.40
N LEU A 149 -1.51 -9.30 -6.20
CA LEU A 149 -0.24 -9.35 -5.46
C LEU A 149 -0.45 -9.59 -3.96
N ASP A 150 -1.45 -8.95 -3.37
CA ASP A 150 -1.74 -9.09 -1.94
C ASP A 150 -2.28 -10.48 -1.60
N PHE A 151 -3.13 -11.03 -2.47
CA PHE A 151 -3.67 -12.38 -2.34
C PHE A 151 -2.56 -13.44 -2.41
N ASP A 152 -1.66 -13.31 -3.37
CA ASP A 152 -0.54 -14.24 -3.54
C ASP A 152 0.36 -14.29 -2.31
N PHE A 153 0.67 -13.14 -1.71
CA PHE A 153 1.50 -13.10 -0.52
C PHE A 153 0.83 -13.80 0.67
N ILE A 154 -0.42 -13.47 0.97
CA ILE A 154 -1.16 -14.05 2.10
C ILE A 154 -1.40 -15.55 1.89
N SER A 155 -1.67 -15.97 0.65
CA SER A 155 -1.90 -17.39 0.34
C SER A 155 -0.63 -18.24 0.51
N ARG A 156 0.53 -17.68 0.22
CA ARG A 156 1.84 -18.34 0.42
C ARG A 156 2.34 -18.28 1.86
N ASN A 157 1.79 -17.37 2.67
CA ASN A 157 2.18 -17.17 4.07
C ASN A 157 0.93 -17.24 4.96
N PRO A 158 0.37 -18.45 5.21
CA PRO A 158 -0.92 -18.60 5.90
C PRO A 158 -0.91 -18.01 7.33
N ASP A 159 0.23 -17.92 7.98
CA ASP A 159 0.36 -17.32 9.30
C ASP A 159 -0.08 -15.86 9.34
N TYR A 160 0.05 -15.14 8.22
CA TYR A 160 -0.41 -13.76 8.10
C TYR A 160 -1.92 -13.60 8.18
N LYS A 161 -2.70 -14.66 7.93
CA LYS A 161 -4.17 -14.62 8.12
C LYS A 161 -4.56 -14.30 9.55
N HIS A 162 -3.75 -14.72 10.52
CA HIS A 162 -3.98 -14.44 11.94
C HIS A 162 -3.50 -13.06 12.37
N LEU A 163 -2.74 -12.38 11.52
CA LEU A 163 -2.17 -11.05 11.77
C LEU A 163 -2.95 -9.93 11.09
N VAL A 164 -3.99 -10.26 10.33
CA VAL A 164 -4.77 -9.30 9.53
C VAL A 164 -6.21 -9.27 10.00
N ALA A 165 -6.63 -8.10 10.50
CA ALA A 165 -8.04 -7.82 10.76
C ALA A 165 -8.74 -7.43 9.46
N MET A 166 -9.80 -8.15 9.08
CA MET A 166 -10.68 -7.81 7.97
C MET A 166 -11.79 -6.89 8.48
N ILE A 167 -11.96 -5.75 7.84
CA ILE A 167 -12.98 -4.75 8.22
C ILE A 167 -14.06 -4.76 7.14
N ASP A 168 -15.25 -5.24 7.51
CA ASP A 168 -16.41 -5.17 6.64
C ASP A 168 -16.94 -3.73 6.58
N THR A 169 -16.85 -3.13 5.41
CA THR A 169 -17.36 -1.78 5.15
C THR A 169 -18.85 -1.75 4.76
N GLY A 170 -19.52 -2.90 4.72
CA GLY A 170 -20.91 -2.98 4.27
C GLY A 170 -21.06 -2.46 2.84
N ASP A 171 -22.13 -1.71 2.62
CA ASP A 171 -22.45 -1.13 1.29
C ASP A 171 -21.74 0.20 1.00
N HIS A 172 -20.85 0.66 1.88
CA HIS A 172 -20.14 1.92 1.68
C HIS A 172 -19.12 1.83 0.55
N ASN A 173 -19.28 2.74 -0.42
CA ASN A 173 -18.37 2.81 -1.56
C ASN A 173 -17.10 3.60 -1.19
N TRP A 174 -15.95 2.98 -1.31
CA TRP A 174 -14.64 3.58 -1.02
C TRP A 174 -14.29 4.80 -1.91
N LEU A 175 -14.97 4.98 -3.04
CA LEU A 175 -14.85 6.16 -3.92
C LEU A 175 -15.83 7.27 -3.59
N ASN A 176 -16.66 7.13 -2.56
CA ASN A 176 -17.55 8.18 -2.11
C ASN A 176 -16.80 9.21 -1.25
N PHE A 177 -16.24 10.24 -1.87
CA PHE A 177 -15.55 11.34 -1.18
C PHE A 177 -16.51 12.36 -0.52
N SER A 178 -17.82 12.19 -0.71
CA SER A 178 -18.86 13.08 -0.16
C SER A 178 -19.77 12.34 0.83
N MET A 179 -19.15 11.43 1.63
CA MET A 179 -19.90 10.69 2.65
C MET A 179 -20.56 11.62 3.66
N GLU A 180 -21.79 11.31 3.99
CA GLU A 180 -22.52 11.94 5.09
C GLU A 180 -21.89 11.55 6.46
N ASP A 181 -22.13 12.36 7.48
CA ASP A 181 -21.55 12.11 8.80
C ASP A 181 -22.03 10.79 9.42
N ALA A 182 -23.28 10.39 9.12
CA ALA A 182 -23.82 9.11 9.56
C ALA A 182 -23.03 7.92 8.99
N ASP A 183 -22.64 7.97 7.70
CA ASP A 183 -21.83 6.94 7.06
C ASP A 183 -20.42 6.87 7.65
N LYS A 184 -19.81 8.03 7.92
CA LYS A 184 -18.51 8.12 8.58
C LYS A 184 -18.53 7.50 9.98
N ILE A 185 -19.60 7.77 10.75
CA ILE A 185 -19.78 7.20 12.09
C ILE A 185 -19.97 5.68 12.00
N ASP A 186 -20.77 5.18 11.06
CA ASP A 186 -20.96 3.73 10.86
C ASP A 186 -19.64 3.04 10.50
N LEU A 187 -18.88 3.60 9.56
CA LEU A 187 -17.57 3.05 9.19
C LEU A 187 -16.59 3.05 10.36
N PHE A 188 -16.58 4.11 11.17
CA PHE A 188 -15.76 4.15 12.37
C PHE A 188 -16.17 3.06 13.38
N ALA A 189 -17.47 2.89 13.61
CA ALA A 189 -17.99 1.87 14.51
C ALA A 189 -17.63 0.45 14.04
N ARG A 190 -17.75 0.17 12.75
CA ARG A 190 -17.33 -1.10 12.13
C ARG A 190 -15.83 -1.37 12.32
N GLY A 191 -14.99 -0.36 12.08
CA GLY A 191 -13.56 -0.46 12.31
C GLY A 191 -13.21 -0.72 13.78
N ALA A 192 -13.86 -0.03 14.70
CA ALA A 192 -13.66 -0.22 16.15
C ALA A 192 -14.11 -1.62 16.60
N ALA A 193 -15.24 -2.12 16.10
CA ALA A 193 -15.71 -3.46 16.41
C ALA A 193 -14.75 -4.55 15.89
N ALA A 194 -14.31 -4.44 14.64
CA ALA A 194 -13.33 -5.37 14.05
C ALA A 194 -11.99 -5.36 14.81
N ALA A 195 -11.52 -4.19 15.22
CA ALA A 195 -10.30 -4.07 16.01
C ALA A 195 -10.45 -4.71 17.38
N ALA A 196 -11.59 -4.49 18.07
CA ALA A 196 -11.86 -5.09 19.36
C ALA A 196 -11.92 -6.62 19.28
N GLU A 197 -12.61 -7.17 18.29
CA GLU A 197 -12.68 -8.61 18.04
C GLU A 197 -11.29 -9.20 17.75
N PHE A 198 -10.54 -8.56 16.87
CA PHE A 198 -9.19 -8.99 16.53
C PHE A 198 -8.28 -9.04 17.75
N LEU A 199 -8.26 -7.98 18.55
CA LEU A 199 -7.38 -7.90 19.73
C LEU A 199 -7.80 -8.88 20.85
N GLN A 200 -9.09 -9.23 20.97
CA GLN A 200 -9.57 -10.21 21.95
C GLN A 200 -9.19 -11.65 21.56
N THR A 201 -9.15 -11.92 20.27
CA THR A 201 -8.85 -13.28 19.73
C THR A 201 -7.38 -13.48 19.40
N PHE A 202 -6.60 -12.40 19.36
CA PHE A 202 -5.20 -12.44 18.98
C PHE A 202 -4.36 -13.21 20.00
N ASN A 203 -3.61 -14.18 19.51
CA ASN A 203 -2.65 -14.97 20.28
C ASN A 203 -1.33 -15.07 19.50
N TRP A 204 -0.28 -14.51 20.08
CA TRP A 204 1.08 -14.48 19.49
C TRP A 204 2.01 -15.51 20.14
#